data_da8ff0c05a490e33dc04bb9738f41c50
#
_entry.id   da8ff0c05a490e33dc04bb9738f41c50
#
_cell.length_a   1.000
_cell.length_b   1.000
_cell.length_c   1.000
_cell.angle_alpha   90.00
_cell.angle_beta   90.00
_cell.angle_gamma   90.00
#
_symmetry.space_group_name_H-M   'P 1'
#
loop_
_entity.id
_entity.type
_entity.pdbx_description
1 polymer ?
#
loop_
_entity_poly.entity_id
_entity_poly.type
_entity_poly.pdbx_seq_one_letter_code
_entity_poly.pdbx_strand_id
1 'polypeptide(L)'
;EAYFEVEADRKRPFYVNTPAGLSVYVYGTKFNVNAYEDDNSIETVLEKGKVNVISPDGKTTVQLAPGERLLYNKVDQKLLKGKVDVYEKVAWKDGKLIFRNAELGEIFKRLARHFNVDIQFNNISGKEYKYRATFRNETLPQILDYLAKSAALKWRTEEAVQQADDTFTKKKIIVDLY
;
A
#
# COMPACT_ATOMS: atom_id res chain seq x y z
N GLU A 1 -3.45 4.02 4.29
CA GLU A 1 -3.22 4.66 2.99
C GLU A 1 -4.34 5.63 2.68
N ALA A 2 -4.00 6.78 2.11
CA ALA A 2 -4.97 7.80 1.71
C ALA A 2 -4.50 8.53 0.44
N TYR A 3 -5.46 8.82 -0.44
CA TYR A 3 -5.27 9.68 -1.58
C TYR A 3 -5.92 11.04 -1.32
N PHE A 4 -5.20 12.11 -1.62
CA PHE A 4 -5.61 13.47 -1.33
C PHE A 4 -5.74 14.27 -2.62
N GLU A 5 -6.86 15.00 -2.73
CA GLU A 5 -7.07 16.05 -3.73
C GLU A 5 -7.24 17.38 -2.98
N VAL A 6 -6.19 18.17 -2.93
CA VAL A 6 -6.16 19.44 -2.21
C VAL A 6 -6.31 20.58 -3.20
N GLU A 7 -7.30 21.45 -2.96
CA GLU A 7 -7.49 22.66 -3.76
C GLU A 7 -6.33 23.64 -3.57
N ALA A 8 -6.04 24.42 -4.63
CA ALA A 8 -4.93 25.35 -4.61
C ALA A 8 -5.21 26.57 -3.72
N ASP A 9 -4.51 26.65 -2.61
CA ASP A 9 -4.50 27.83 -1.73
C ASP A 9 -3.11 28.11 -1.19
N ARG A 10 -2.46 29.13 -1.73
CA ARG A 10 -1.09 29.51 -1.32
C ARG A 10 -0.99 30.09 0.09
N LYS A 11 -2.12 30.51 0.69
CA LYS A 11 -2.15 31.10 2.03
C LYS A 11 -2.36 30.06 3.13
N ARG A 12 -2.89 28.90 2.78
CA ARG A 12 -3.23 27.82 3.73
C ARG A 12 -2.62 26.49 3.28
N PRO A 13 -1.42 26.13 3.77
CA PRO A 13 -0.85 24.84 3.51
C PRO A 13 -1.68 23.71 4.13
N PHE A 14 -1.80 22.60 3.43
CA PHE A 14 -2.40 21.39 3.94
C PHE A 14 -1.30 20.42 4.39
N TYR A 15 -1.44 19.88 5.60
CA TYR A 15 -0.45 18.97 6.19
C TYR A 15 -1.03 17.57 6.39
N VAL A 16 -0.21 16.56 6.09
CA VAL A 16 -0.45 15.16 6.47
C VAL A 16 0.70 14.73 7.37
N ASN A 17 0.38 14.45 8.64
CA ASN A 17 1.34 13.92 9.60
C ASN A 17 1.16 12.42 9.73
N THR A 18 2.24 11.67 9.62
CA THR A 18 2.23 10.21 9.75
C THR A 18 2.62 9.77 11.16
N PRO A 19 2.19 8.58 11.63
CA PRO A 19 2.55 8.06 12.95
C PRO A 19 4.07 7.98 13.19
N ALA A 20 4.86 7.76 12.14
CA ALA A 20 6.33 7.71 12.24
C ALA A 20 7.01 9.10 12.18
N GLY A 21 6.24 10.20 12.31
CA GLY A 21 6.75 11.56 12.36
C GLY A 21 7.10 12.20 11.02
N LEU A 22 6.96 11.48 9.90
CA LEU A 22 7.11 12.09 8.58
C LEU A 22 5.95 13.04 8.32
N SER A 23 6.22 14.26 7.88
CA SER A 23 5.22 15.27 7.54
C SER A 23 5.24 15.59 6.07
N VAL A 24 4.06 15.64 5.45
CA VAL A 24 3.87 16.02 4.05
C VAL A 24 3.08 17.32 4.02
N TYR A 25 3.54 18.35 3.28
CA TYR A 25 2.77 19.57 3.12
C TYR A 25 2.66 20.02 1.65
N VAL A 26 1.50 20.59 1.33
CA VAL A 26 1.12 20.96 -0.04
C VAL A 26 0.27 22.24 -0.05
N TYR A 27 0.18 22.88 -1.23
CA TYR A 27 -0.65 24.09 -1.47
C TYR A 27 -1.66 23.92 -2.62
N GLY A 28 -1.96 22.72 -3.03
CA GLY A 28 -2.86 22.41 -4.16
C GLY A 28 -2.30 21.28 -5.00
N THR A 29 -2.66 20.07 -4.64
CA THR A 29 -1.88 18.90 -5.06
C THR A 29 -2.75 17.65 -5.03
N LYS A 30 -2.52 16.74 -5.98
CA LYS A 30 -3.04 15.37 -5.95
C LYS A 30 -1.90 14.41 -5.64
N PHE A 31 -2.02 13.68 -4.54
CA PHE A 31 -0.96 12.80 -4.06
C PHE A 31 -1.50 11.66 -3.20
N ASN A 32 -0.72 10.61 -3.09
CA ASN A 32 -1.00 9.44 -2.27
C ASN A 32 0.02 9.31 -1.13
N VAL A 33 -0.45 8.95 0.05
CA VAL A 33 0.41 8.60 1.20
C VAL A 33 0.03 7.22 1.69
N ASN A 34 1.00 6.31 1.66
CA ASN A 34 0.92 4.98 2.26
C ASN A 34 1.80 4.96 3.51
N ALA A 35 1.18 4.87 4.69
CA ALA A 35 1.86 4.94 5.99
C ALA A 35 1.26 3.93 6.98
N TYR A 36 1.09 2.69 6.55
CA TYR A 36 0.64 1.63 7.44
C TYR A 36 1.68 1.33 8.53
N GLU A 37 1.22 1.04 9.72
CA GLU A 37 2.09 0.81 10.89
C GLU A 37 2.92 -0.46 10.73
N ASP A 38 2.34 -1.49 10.12
CA ASP A 38 2.96 -2.79 9.84
C ASP A 38 3.92 -2.79 8.64
N ASP A 39 4.07 -1.67 7.92
CA ASP A 39 5.08 -1.50 6.87
C ASP A 39 6.39 -0.95 7.44
N ASN A 40 7.52 -1.43 6.94
CA ASN A 40 8.85 -0.89 7.27
C ASN A 40 9.14 0.45 6.59
N SER A 41 8.23 0.94 5.75
CA SER A 41 8.40 2.19 5.02
C SER A 41 7.11 2.97 4.88
N ILE A 42 7.27 4.29 4.66
CA ILE A 42 6.20 5.20 4.26
C ILE A 42 6.48 5.62 2.83
N GLU A 43 5.48 5.52 1.96
CA GLU A 43 5.58 5.95 0.56
C GLU A 43 4.68 7.18 0.33
N THR A 44 5.25 8.24 -0.25
CA THR A 44 4.51 9.39 -0.75
C THR A 44 4.69 9.47 -2.26
N VAL A 45 3.60 9.50 -3.01
CA VAL A 45 3.58 9.53 -4.49
C VAL A 45 2.88 10.79 -4.96
N LEU A 46 3.50 11.53 -5.86
CA LEU A 46 2.93 12.75 -6.43
C LEU A 46 2.35 12.52 -7.82
N GLU A 47 1.03 12.80 -7.94
CA GLU A 47 0.32 12.76 -9.22
C GLU A 47 0.34 14.13 -9.90
N LYS A 48 -0.03 15.21 -9.20
CA LYS A 48 -0.14 16.56 -9.75
C LYS A 48 0.21 17.62 -8.72
N GLY A 49 0.93 18.66 -9.12
CA GLY A 49 1.30 19.79 -8.27
C GLY A 49 2.70 19.67 -7.69
N LYS A 50 2.87 20.00 -6.41
CA LYS A 50 4.14 19.93 -5.69
C LYS A 50 3.90 19.40 -4.28
N VAL A 51 4.72 18.47 -3.85
CA VAL A 51 4.73 17.91 -2.49
C VAL A 51 6.08 18.21 -1.86
N ASN A 52 6.06 18.65 -0.62
CA ASN A 52 7.23 18.73 0.22
C ASN A 52 7.09 17.74 1.37
N VAL A 53 8.09 16.92 1.57
CA VAL A 53 8.15 15.91 2.64
C VAL A 53 9.25 16.28 3.60
N ILE A 54 8.91 16.41 4.87
CA ILE A 54 9.83 16.75 5.97
C ILE A 54 10.14 15.47 6.72
N SER A 55 11.43 15.21 6.96
CA SER A 55 11.89 14.09 7.78
C SER A 55 11.42 14.22 9.23
N PRO A 56 11.35 13.10 10.00
CA PRO A 56 10.89 13.13 11.39
C PRO A 56 11.71 14.03 12.31
N ASP A 57 13.01 14.19 12.03
CA ASP A 57 13.90 15.09 12.78
C ASP A 57 13.79 16.58 12.36
N GLY A 58 12.97 16.88 11.35
CA GLY A 58 12.75 18.22 10.83
C GLY A 58 13.92 18.81 10.02
N LYS A 59 15.02 18.07 9.85
CA LYS A 59 16.26 18.62 9.26
C LYS A 59 16.28 18.52 7.74
N THR A 60 15.57 17.56 7.16
CA THR A 60 15.56 17.32 5.72
C THR A 60 14.18 17.57 5.14
N THR A 61 14.14 18.37 4.08
CA THR A 61 12.92 18.54 3.27
C THR A 61 13.21 18.08 1.84
N VAL A 62 12.41 17.15 1.34
CA VAL A 62 12.50 16.64 -0.03
C VAL A 62 11.27 17.09 -0.80
N GLN A 63 11.49 17.76 -1.94
CA GLN A 63 10.43 18.14 -2.86
C GLN A 63 10.26 17.08 -3.95
N LEU A 64 8.99 16.71 -4.23
CA LEU A 64 8.61 15.83 -5.33
C LEU A 64 8.02 16.62 -6.49
N ALA A 65 8.32 16.15 -7.70
CA ALA A 65 7.66 16.51 -8.94
C ALA A 65 6.63 15.42 -9.34
N PRO A 66 5.65 15.73 -10.21
CA PRO A 66 4.72 14.73 -10.73
C PRO A 66 5.45 13.51 -11.34
N GLY A 67 4.97 12.31 -11.01
CA GLY A 67 5.61 11.04 -11.41
C GLY A 67 6.74 10.58 -10.48
N GLU A 68 6.99 11.31 -9.41
CA GLU A 68 7.98 10.91 -8.41
C GLU A 68 7.34 10.37 -7.14
N ARG A 69 8.11 9.53 -6.44
CA ARG A 69 7.83 9.03 -5.10
C ARG A 69 8.97 9.34 -4.15
N LEU A 70 8.66 9.41 -2.88
CA LEU A 70 9.60 9.34 -1.78
C LEU A 70 9.26 8.13 -0.92
N LEU A 71 10.25 7.29 -0.68
CA LEU A 71 10.18 6.18 0.25
C LEU A 71 11.01 6.54 1.48
N TYR A 72 10.36 6.57 2.64
CA TYR A 72 11.03 6.69 3.94
C TYR A 72 11.10 5.33 4.60
N ASN A 73 12.29 4.80 4.80
CA ASN A 73 12.50 3.56 5.52
C ASN A 73 12.54 3.87 7.04
N LYS A 74 11.63 3.26 7.80
CA LYS A 74 11.49 3.48 9.24
C LYS A 74 12.65 2.89 10.06
N VAL A 75 13.33 1.86 9.53
CA VAL A 75 14.38 1.13 10.24
C VAL A 75 15.71 1.90 10.21
N ASP A 76 16.16 2.28 9.02
CA ASP A 76 17.42 2.99 8.81
C ASP A 76 17.26 4.51 8.62
N GLN A 77 16.01 5.00 8.70
CA GLN A 77 15.62 6.41 8.59
C GLN A 77 16.05 7.09 7.28
N LYS A 78 16.27 6.31 6.23
CA LYS A 78 16.67 6.83 4.93
C LYS A 78 15.50 7.26 4.07
N LEU A 79 15.73 8.34 3.33
CA LEU A 79 14.82 8.89 2.33
C LEU A 79 15.34 8.53 0.94
N LEU A 80 14.53 7.80 0.16
CA LEU A 80 14.84 7.39 -1.20
C LEU A 80 13.83 7.99 -2.17
N LYS A 81 14.27 8.95 -2.97
CA LYS A 81 13.48 9.57 -4.03
C LYS A 81 13.68 8.83 -5.35
N GLY A 82 12.60 8.61 -6.10
CA GLY A 82 12.67 7.96 -7.41
C GLY A 82 11.42 8.20 -8.25
N LYS A 83 11.45 7.75 -9.51
CA LYS A 83 10.28 7.72 -10.40
C LYS A 83 9.42 6.50 -10.10
N VAL A 84 8.10 6.63 -10.39
CA VAL A 84 7.13 5.56 -10.18
C VAL A 84 6.03 5.63 -11.23
N ASP A 85 5.41 4.48 -11.53
CA ASP A 85 4.12 4.46 -12.23
C ASP A 85 3.03 4.93 -11.27
N VAL A 86 2.65 6.19 -11.39
CA VAL A 86 1.63 6.80 -10.50
C VAL A 86 0.32 6.04 -10.56
N TYR A 87 -0.11 5.61 -11.77
CA TYR A 87 -1.38 4.91 -11.93
C TYR A 87 -1.42 3.59 -11.16
N GLU A 88 -0.32 2.84 -11.13
CA GLU A 88 -0.22 1.62 -10.30
C GLU A 88 -0.45 1.92 -8.82
N LYS A 89 0.03 3.07 -8.34
CA LYS A 89 0.00 3.44 -6.92
C LYS A 89 -1.31 4.06 -6.47
N VAL A 90 -2.08 4.67 -7.37
CA VAL A 90 -3.32 5.39 -7.02
C VAL A 90 -4.60 4.72 -7.52
N ALA A 91 -4.52 3.69 -8.36
CA ALA A 91 -5.67 3.04 -8.98
C ALA A 91 -6.61 2.36 -7.96
N TRP A 92 -6.12 2.06 -6.76
CA TRP A 92 -6.91 1.48 -5.67
C TRP A 92 -8.11 2.37 -5.28
N LYS A 93 -7.98 3.69 -5.36
CA LYS A 93 -9.08 4.64 -5.10
C LYS A 93 -10.25 4.49 -6.08
N ASP A 94 -9.98 3.95 -7.27
CA ASP A 94 -10.94 3.67 -8.33
C ASP A 94 -11.33 2.17 -8.37
N GLY A 95 -11.10 1.43 -7.27
CA GLY A 95 -11.43 0.01 -7.14
C GLY A 95 -10.57 -0.93 -7.99
N LYS A 96 -9.37 -0.49 -8.40
CA LYS A 96 -8.46 -1.30 -9.22
C LYS A 96 -7.20 -1.63 -8.46
N LEU A 97 -6.82 -2.91 -8.45
CA LEU A 97 -5.54 -3.36 -7.94
C LEU A 97 -4.61 -3.69 -9.12
N ILE A 98 -3.55 -2.92 -9.26
CA ILE A 98 -2.56 -3.09 -10.32
C ILE A 98 -1.26 -3.59 -9.71
N PHE A 99 -0.72 -4.65 -10.28
CA PHE A 99 0.54 -5.25 -9.89
C PHE A 99 1.47 -5.30 -11.10
N ARG A 100 2.68 -4.76 -10.96
CA ARG A 100 3.71 -4.78 -12.01
C ARG A 100 5.00 -5.30 -11.42
N ASN A 101 5.32 -6.55 -11.75
CA ASN A 101 6.49 -7.23 -11.21
C ASN A 101 6.47 -7.36 -9.67
N ALA A 102 5.27 -7.59 -9.11
CA ALA A 102 5.04 -7.68 -7.67
C ALA A 102 5.26 -9.11 -7.16
N GLU A 103 5.86 -9.25 -6.01
CA GLU A 103 6.02 -10.54 -5.31
C GLU A 103 4.72 -10.96 -4.62
N LEU A 104 4.52 -12.27 -4.43
CA LEU A 104 3.32 -12.81 -3.80
C LEU A 104 3.06 -12.22 -2.43
N GLY A 105 4.08 -12.02 -1.60
CA GLY A 105 3.93 -11.41 -0.29
C GLY A 105 3.36 -9.98 -0.34
N GLU A 106 3.85 -9.17 -1.31
CA GLU A 106 3.29 -7.84 -1.56
C GLU A 106 1.85 -7.91 -2.05
N ILE A 107 1.55 -8.83 -2.98
CA ILE A 107 0.20 -9.02 -3.50
C ILE A 107 -0.76 -9.36 -2.36
N PHE A 108 -0.46 -10.37 -1.54
CA PHE A 108 -1.33 -10.77 -0.43
C PHE A 108 -1.51 -9.66 0.60
N LYS A 109 -0.47 -8.89 0.89
CA LYS A 109 -0.55 -7.73 1.79
C LYS A 109 -1.51 -6.66 1.27
N ARG A 110 -1.45 -6.34 -0.02
CA ARG A 110 -2.37 -5.37 -0.66
C ARG A 110 -3.79 -5.92 -0.76
N LEU A 111 -3.97 -7.22 -1.05
CA LEU A 111 -5.27 -7.88 -1.03
C LEU A 111 -5.89 -7.88 0.38
N ALA A 112 -5.11 -8.19 1.41
CA ALA A 112 -5.56 -8.18 2.81
C ALA A 112 -6.14 -6.81 3.20
N ARG A 113 -5.47 -5.73 2.81
CA ARG A 113 -5.91 -4.36 3.06
C ARG A 113 -7.16 -3.98 2.25
N HIS A 114 -7.17 -4.32 0.98
CA HIS A 114 -8.28 -3.99 0.08
C HIS A 114 -9.59 -4.67 0.47
N PHE A 115 -9.52 -5.96 0.84
CA PHE A 115 -10.70 -6.77 1.22
C PHE A 115 -10.96 -6.78 2.74
N ASN A 116 -10.16 -6.07 3.52
CA ASN A 116 -10.25 -6.00 4.98
C ASN A 116 -10.26 -7.40 5.65
N VAL A 117 -9.35 -8.25 5.24
CA VAL A 117 -9.15 -9.61 5.77
C VAL A 117 -7.73 -9.77 6.32
N ASP A 118 -7.49 -10.83 7.07
CA ASP A 118 -6.14 -11.25 7.47
C ASP A 118 -5.66 -12.36 6.52
N ILE A 119 -4.53 -12.14 5.83
CA ILE A 119 -3.94 -13.16 4.94
C ILE A 119 -2.58 -13.59 5.51
N GLN A 120 -2.52 -14.81 5.97
CA GLN A 120 -1.28 -15.46 6.37
C GLN A 120 -0.68 -16.18 5.16
N PHE A 121 0.46 -15.71 4.67
CA PHE A 121 1.17 -16.31 3.56
C PHE A 121 2.38 -17.10 4.05
N ASN A 122 2.43 -18.38 3.73
CA ASN A 122 3.50 -19.31 4.07
C ASN A 122 4.22 -19.75 2.78
N ASN A 123 5.42 -19.26 2.56
CA ASN A 123 6.25 -19.74 1.44
C ASN A 123 7.08 -20.95 1.89
N ILE A 124 6.51 -22.14 1.74
CA ILE A 124 7.12 -23.41 2.14
C ILE A 124 8.22 -23.83 1.14
N SER A 125 7.98 -23.56 -0.16
CA SER A 125 8.91 -23.94 -1.22
C SER A 125 10.17 -23.07 -1.30
N GLY A 126 10.13 -21.86 -0.71
CA GLY A 126 11.19 -20.86 -0.90
C GLY A 126 11.27 -20.26 -2.31
N LYS A 127 10.34 -20.60 -3.21
CA LYS A 127 10.30 -20.06 -4.58
C LYS A 127 9.78 -18.63 -4.59
N GLU A 128 10.33 -17.80 -5.44
CA GLU A 128 9.88 -16.45 -5.68
C GLU A 128 9.14 -16.38 -7.03
N TYR A 129 7.96 -15.76 -6.99
CA TYR A 129 7.14 -15.50 -8.16
C TYR A 129 6.84 -14.02 -8.25
N LYS A 130 7.00 -13.47 -9.45
CA LYS A 130 6.67 -12.08 -9.75
C LYS A 130 5.51 -12.02 -10.74
N TYR A 131 4.51 -11.24 -10.39
CA TYR A 131 3.27 -11.16 -11.14
C TYR A 131 3.06 -9.80 -11.79
N ARG A 132 2.44 -9.84 -12.95
CA ARG A 132 1.82 -8.68 -13.58
C ARG A 132 0.33 -8.98 -13.73
N ALA A 133 -0.50 -8.25 -12.99
CA ALA A 133 -1.95 -8.45 -12.97
C ALA A 133 -2.69 -7.13 -12.74
N THR A 134 -3.93 -7.06 -13.19
CA THR A 134 -4.86 -5.98 -12.87
C THR A 134 -6.20 -6.61 -12.50
N PHE A 135 -6.66 -6.36 -11.29
CA PHE A 135 -7.96 -6.77 -10.79
C PHE A 135 -8.86 -5.55 -10.65
N ARG A 136 -10.15 -5.68 -10.98
CA ARG A 136 -11.12 -4.59 -10.94
C ARG A 136 -12.37 -4.91 -10.12
N ASN A 137 -13.03 -5.99 -10.49
CA ASN A 137 -14.31 -6.40 -9.89
C ASN A 137 -14.25 -7.84 -9.38
N GLU A 138 -13.09 -8.47 -9.46
CA GLU A 138 -12.91 -9.84 -8.99
C GLU A 138 -13.03 -9.88 -7.47
N THR A 139 -13.72 -10.90 -6.97
CA THR A 139 -13.77 -11.21 -5.55
C THR A 139 -12.43 -11.80 -5.09
N LEU A 140 -12.15 -11.69 -3.79
CA LEU A 140 -10.91 -12.26 -3.24
C LEU A 140 -10.75 -13.76 -3.54
N PRO A 141 -11.78 -14.64 -3.41
CA PRO A 141 -11.65 -16.03 -3.82
C PRO A 141 -11.25 -16.20 -5.30
N GLN A 142 -11.86 -15.42 -6.21
CA GLN A 142 -11.50 -15.48 -7.63
C GLN A 142 -10.03 -15.11 -7.86
N ILE A 143 -9.54 -14.08 -7.20
CA ILE A 143 -8.13 -13.67 -7.30
C ILE A 143 -7.21 -14.77 -6.76
N LEU A 144 -7.54 -15.34 -5.61
CA LEU A 144 -6.77 -16.44 -5.01
C LEU A 144 -6.74 -17.67 -5.92
N ASP A 145 -7.87 -18.01 -6.56
CA ASP A 145 -7.95 -19.12 -7.51
C ASP A 145 -7.11 -18.87 -8.77
N TYR A 146 -7.06 -17.62 -9.28
CA TYR A 146 -6.17 -17.27 -10.41
C TYR A 146 -4.70 -17.41 -10.04
N LEU A 147 -4.32 -16.97 -8.84
CA LEU A 147 -2.96 -17.13 -8.35
C LEU A 147 -2.60 -18.62 -8.14
N ALA A 148 -3.53 -19.40 -7.58
CA ALA A 148 -3.35 -20.83 -7.35
C ALA A 148 -3.18 -21.65 -8.65
N LYS A 149 -3.80 -21.22 -9.76
CA LYS A 149 -3.62 -21.83 -11.08
C LYS A 149 -2.25 -21.56 -11.71
N SER A 150 -1.60 -20.46 -11.30
CA SER A 150 -0.31 -20.02 -11.88
C SER A 150 0.90 -20.40 -11.03
N ALA A 151 0.70 -20.78 -9.78
CA ALA A 151 1.72 -21.28 -8.87
C ALA A 151 1.15 -22.44 -8.05
N ALA A 152 2.02 -23.23 -7.43
CA ALA A 152 1.61 -24.34 -6.56
C ALA A 152 1.05 -23.83 -5.21
N LEU A 153 0.01 -22.97 -5.27
CA LEU A 153 -0.66 -22.40 -4.12
C LEU A 153 -1.86 -23.24 -3.70
N LYS A 154 -2.02 -23.37 -2.40
CA LYS A 154 -3.29 -23.81 -1.79
C LYS A 154 -3.75 -22.75 -0.81
N TRP A 155 -5.04 -22.50 -0.75
CA TRP A 155 -5.61 -21.56 0.19
C TRP A 155 -6.85 -22.11 0.87
N ARG A 156 -7.10 -21.66 2.11
CA ARG A 156 -8.26 -21.99 2.89
C ARG A 156 -8.69 -20.80 3.73
N THR A 157 -9.93 -20.77 4.14
CA THR A 157 -10.47 -19.74 5.02
C THR A 157 -10.73 -20.29 6.41
N GLU A 158 -10.45 -19.46 7.42
CA GLU A 158 -10.95 -19.62 8.77
C GLU A 158 -12.00 -18.52 9.00
N GLU A 159 -13.19 -18.94 9.45
CA GLU A 159 -14.30 -18.01 9.64
C GLU A 159 -14.01 -17.04 10.80
N ALA A 160 -14.62 -15.86 10.71
CA ALA A 160 -14.55 -14.86 11.77
C ALA A 160 -15.22 -15.42 13.06
N VAL A 161 -14.58 -15.18 14.19
CA VAL A 161 -15.08 -15.62 15.51
C VAL A 161 -15.64 -14.41 16.24
N GLN A 162 -16.82 -14.55 16.83
CA GLN A 162 -17.42 -13.54 17.70
C GLN A 162 -16.60 -13.42 18.98
N GLN A 163 -16.25 -12.18 19.36
CA GLN A 163 -15.51 -11.85 20.56
C GLN A 163 -16.47 -11.55 21.72
N ALA A 164 -15.93 -11.45 22.94
CA ALA A 164 -16.73 -11.20 24.13
C ALA A 164 -17.40 -9.81 24.18
N ASP A 165 -16.96 -8.88 23.36
CA ASP A 165 -17.51 -7.53 23.18
C ASP A 165 -18.49 -7.42 22.01
N ASP A 166 -19.02 -8.54 21.52
CA ASP A 166 -19.91 -8.66 20.36
C ASP A 166 -19.31 -8.25 19.01
N THR A 167 -18.02 -7.94 18.95
CA THR A 167 -17.29 -7.74 17.70
C THR A 167 -16.88 -9.08 17.08
N PHE A 168 -16.51 -9.05 15.78
CA PHE A 168 -15.98 -10.22 15.10
C PHE A 168 -14.50 -10.00 14.76
N THR A 169 -13.70 -11.05 14.85
CA THR A 169 -12.35 -11.06 14.29
C THR A 169 -12.43 -10.87 12.78
N LYS A 170 -11.35 -10.39 12.15
CA LYS A 170 -11.26 -10.40 10.70
C LYS A 170 -11.29 -11.84 10.19
N LYS A 171 -11.94 -12.06 9.04
CA LYS A 171 -11.86 -13.33 8.32
C LYS A 171 -10.40 -13.62 8.00
N LYS A 172 -9.92 -14.81 8.36
CA LYS A 172 -8.54 -15.22 8.14
C LYS A 172 -8.45 -16.12 6.93
N ILE A 173 -7.44 -15.88 6.11
CA ILE A 173 -7.12 -16.66 4.92
C ILE A 173 -5.69 -17.16 5.07
N ILE A 174 -5.50 -18.45 4.91
CA ILE A 174 -4.18 -19.08 4.93
C ILE A 174 -3.83 -19.47 3.50
N VAL A 175 -2.66 -19.04 3.05
CA VAL A 175 -2.14 -19.33 1.71
C VAL A 175 -0.79 -19.99 1.86
N ASP A 176 -0.67 -21.22 1.37
CA ASP A 176 0.55 -22.02 1.40
C ASP A 176 1.10 -22.18 -0.03
N LEU A 177 2.38 -21.83 -0.24
CA LEU A 177 3.12 -22.04 -1.49
C LEU A 177 4.06 -23.24 -1.33
N TYR A 178 3.89 -24.27 -2.17
CA TYR A 178 4.64 -25.53 -2.14
C TYR A 178 5.73 -25.62 -3.22
#